data_077fb887a4ecccef73c1a71389786205
#
_entry.id   077fb887a4ecccef73c1a71389786205
#
_cell.length_a   1.000
_cell.length_b   1.000
_cell.length_c   1.000
_cell.angle_alpha   90.00
_cell.angle_beta   90.00
_cell.angle_gamma   90.00
#
_symmetry.space_group_name_H-M   'P 1'
#
loop_
_entity.id
_entity.type
_entity.pdbx_description
1 polymer ?
#
loop_
_entity_poly.entity_id
_entity_poly.type
_entity_poly.pdbx_seq_one_letter_code
_entity_poly.pdbx_strand_id
1 'polypeptide(L)'
;MIGAIAGDIIGSIYEWHNIKTKSFPLFQPESRFTDDSVLTCAVARAIMNGGIHEDYLTSIRTIGRMYPNCGYGGHFIDWLKSDSAEPYNSWGNGSAMRVSPVIWAYDSLEEVLRAAKVSSEVTHNHPDGIKGAQAIASAGFLARIGYAKSEIKNYISSQFGYDLDRTLDEIRPVYGFEVSCPGSCLLYTSP
;
A
#
# COMPACT_ATOMS: atom_id res chain seq x y z
N MET A 1 -11.01 3.38 -0.04
CA MET A 1 -10.50 3.28 1.33
C MET A 1 -11.16 2.15 2.15
N ILE A 2 -12.49 2.06 2.28
CA ILE A 2 -13.16 0.98 3.05
C ILE A 2 -12.77 -0.42 2.55
N GLY A 3 -12.66 -0.61 1.23
CA GLY A 3 -12.22 -1.89 0.65
C GLY A 3 -10.80 -2.30 1.06
N ALA A 4 -9.87 -1.34 1.20
CA ALA A 4 -8.51 -1.63 1.66
C ALA A 4 -8.53 -2.12 3.13
N ILE A 5 -9.28 -1.43 4.00
CA ILE A 5 -9.45 -1.82 5.41
C ILE A 5 -10.13 -3.19 5.53
N ALA A 6 -11.19 -3.44 4.75
CA ALA A 6 -11.86 -4.73 4.73
C ALA A 6 -10.91 -5.85 4.25
N GLY A 7 -10.10 -5.57 3.23
CA GLY A 7 -9.09 -6.50 2.72
C GLY A 7 -8.04 -6.86 3.77
N ASP A 8 -7.53 -5.88 4.50
CA ASP A 8 -6.62 -6.06 5.63
C ASP A 8 -7.23 -6.98 6.70
N ILE A 9 -8.43 -6.64 7.18
CA ILE A 9 -9.10 -7.44 8.23
C ILE A 9 -9.36 -8.87 7.76
N ILE A 10 -9.82 -9.07 6.53
CA ILE A 10 -10.04 -10.40 5.93
C ILE A 10 -8.72 -11.16 5.80
N GLY A 11 -7.67 -10.48 5.33
CA GLY A 11 -6.36 -11.05 5.07
C GLY A 11 -5.54 -11.36 6.32
N SER A 12 -5.80 -10.68 7.42
CA SER A 12 -4.95 -10.69 8.63
C SER A 12 -4.64 -12.08 9.21
N ILE A 13 -5.58 -13.00 9.13
CA ILE A 13 -5.40 -14.38 9.62
C ILE A 13 -4.62 -15.28 8.66
N TYR A 14 -4.50 -14.85 7.39
CA TYR A 14 -3.82 -15.59 6.32
C TYR A 14 -2.41 -15.06 6.03
N GLU A 15 -2.01 -13.95 6.64
CA GLU A 15 -0.72 -13.31 6.40
C GLU A 15 0.45 -14.28 6.66
N TRP A 16 0.42 -14.96 7.80
CA TRP A 16 1.45 -15.93 8.20
C TRP A 16 1.08 -17.38 7.89
N HIS A 17 -0.15 -17.63 7.47
CA HIS A 17 -0.69 -18.95 7.14
C HIS A 17 -1.35 -18.89 5.76
N ASN A 18 -0.52 -18.70 4.74
CA ASN A 18 -0.98 -18.49 3.37
C ASN A 18 -1.87 -19.62 2.87
N ILE A 19 -3.02 -19.25 2.30
CA ILE A 19 -3.93 -20.15 1.61
C ILE A 19 -3.84 -19.97 0.09
N LYS A 20 -4.10 -21.06 -0.67
CA LYS A 20 -4.04 -21.05 -2.15
C LYS A 20 -5.41 -21.26 -2.79
N THR A 21 -6.49 -21.09 -2.03
CA THR A 21 -7.88 -21.26 -2.48
C THR A 21 -8.59 -19.91 -2.63
N LYS A 22 -9.58 -19.86 -3.51
CA LYS A 22 -10.53 -18.73 -3.65
C LYS A 22 -11.76 -18.89 -2.73
N SER A 23 -11.93 -20.08 -2.13
CA SER A 23 -13.06 -20.39 -1.25
C SER A 23 -12.56 -20.41 0.20
N PHE A 24 -12.85 -19.35 0.94
CA PHE A 24 -12.48 -19.20 2.35
C PHE A 24 -13.49 -18.28 3.06
N PRO A 25 -13.64 -18.38 4.39
CA PRO A 25 -14.45 -17.46 5.17
C PRO A 25 -13.86 -16.05 5.12
N LEU A 26 -14.69 -15.04 4.81
CA LEU A 26 -14.21 -13.65 4.72
C LEU A 26 -13.89 -13.05 6.08
N PHE A 27 -14.75 -13.33 7.08
CA PHE A 27 -14.55 -12.83 8.44
C PHE A 27 -14.58 -14.00 9.43
N GLN A 28 -13.65 -14.01 10.35
CA GLN A 28 -13.53 -15.00 11.42
C GLN A 28 -13.32 -14.27 12.76
N PRO A 29 -13.55 -14.94 13.90
CA PRO A 29 -13.37 -14.31 15.22
C PRO A 29 -11.98 -13.74 15.45
N GLU A 30 -10.95 -14.30 14.82
CA GLU A 30 -9.55 -13.88 14.90
C GLU A 30 -9.18 -12.77 13.94
N SER A 31 -10.06 -12.44 12.97
CA SER A 31 -9.85 -11.34 12.02
C SER A 31 -9.69 -10.01 12.75
N ARG A 32 -8.63 -9.28 12.45
CA ARG A 32 -8.30 -8.00 13.07
C ARG A 32 -7.70 -7.05 12.07
N PHE A 33 -7.72 -5.77 12.35
CA PHE A 33 -6.95 -4.81 11.56
C PHE A 33 -5.46 -4.93 11.87
N THR A 34 -4.62 -4.59 10.90
CA THR A 34 -3.17 -4.58 11.02
C THR A 34 -2.60 -3.18 10.72
N ASP A 35 -1.30 -3.08 10.51
CA ASP A 35 -0.63 -1.84 10.13
C ASP A 35 -1.13 -1.29 8.78
N ASP A 36 -1.61 -2.12 7.88
CA ASP A 36 -2.28 -1.68 6.63
C ASP A 36 -3.42 -0.70 6.93
N SER A 37 -4.36 -1.08 7.81
CA SER A 37 -5.48 -0.21 8.20
C SER A 37 -5.03 1.01 8.98
N VAL A 38 -4.13 0.83 9.95
CA VAL A 38 -3.62 1.92 10.80
C VAL A 38 -2.94 2.98 9.95
N LEU A 39 -2.04 2.59 9.06
CA LEU A 39 -1.29 3.53 8.23
C LEU A 39 -2.12 4.08 7.07
N THR A 40 -3.11 3.35 6.56
CA THR A 40 -4.12 3.89 5.65
C THR A 40 -4.90 5.05 6.31
N CYS A 41 -5.35 4.89 7.55
CA CYS A 41 -5.99 5.97 8.30
C CYS A 41 -5.05 7.15 8.57
N ALA A 42 -3.76 6.88 8.82
CA ALA A 42 -2.75 7.92 8.99
C ALA A 42 -2.55 8.76 7.73
N VAL A 43 -2.48 8.12 6.57
CA VAL A 43 -2.39 8.80 5.26
C VAL A 43 -3.65 9.63 4.98
N ALA A 44 -4.84 9.09 5.27
CA ALA A 44 -6.09 9.84 5.13
C ALA A 44 -6.09 11.12 6.00
N ARG A 45 -5.67 11.00 7.26
CA ARG A 45 -5.55 12.15 8.16
C ARG A 45 -4.54 13.19 7.67
N ALA A 46 -3.40 12.76 7.16
CA ALA A 46 -2.40 13.66 6.58
C ALA A 46 -2.97 14.49 5.43
N ILE A 47 -3.71 13.85 4.52
CA ILE A 47 -4.38 14.52 3.41
C ILE A 47 -5.40 15.55 3.91
N MET A 48 -6.18 15.22 4.93
CA MET A 48 -7.15 16.15 5.53
C MET A 48 -6.49 17.36 6.21
N ASN A 49 -5.23 17.23 6.61
CA ASN A 49 -4.46 18.32 7.24
C ASN A 49 -3.74 19.22 6.20
N GLY A 50 -3.69 18.82 4.93
CA GLY A 50 -3.06 19.60 3.87
C GLY A 50 -2.28 18.75 2.87
N GLY A 51 -1.81 17.54 3.26
CA GLY A 51 -1.14 16.59 2.39
C GLY A 51 0.27 17.00 1.97
N ILE A 52 0.95 17.81 2.76
CA ILE A 52 2.38 18.09 2.59
C ILE A 52 3.22 17.05 3.36
N HIS A 53 4.52 17.00 3.11
CA HIS A 53 5.43 16.02 3.72
C HIS A 53 5.31 15.97 5.25
N GLU A 54 5.25 17.12 5.91
CA GLU A 54 5.15 17.21 7.36
C GLU A 54 3.84 16.63 7.92
N ASP A 55 2.74 16.79 7.19
CA ASP A 55 1.46 16.20 7.58
C ASP A 55 1.49 14.67 7.55
N TYR A 56 2.14 14.09 6.52
CA TYR A 56 2.35 12.64 6.44
C TYR A 56 3.28 12.16 7.55
N LEU A 57 4.40 12.83 7.77
CA LEU A 57 5.34 12.50 8.83
C LEU A 57 4.66 12.48 10.20
N THR A 58 3.96 13.57 10.54
CA THR A 58 3.28 13.74 11.81
C THR A 58 2.15 12.71 11.98
N SER A 59 1.30 12.53 10.96
CA SER A 59 0.15 11.63 11.05
C SER A 59 0.58 10.17 11.16
N ILE A 60 1.54 9.72 10.35
CA ILE A 60 2.06 8.36 10.37
C ILE A 60 2.71 8.04 11.72
N ARG A 61 3.51 8.96 12.27
CA ARG A 61 4.11 8.77 13.60
C ARG A 61 3.08 8.75 14.71
N THR A 62 2.20 9.73 14.73
CA THR A 62 1.20 9.85 15.81
C THR A 62 0.31 8.64 15.85
N ILE A 63 -0.29 8.26 14.71
CA ILE A 63 -1.22 7.14 14.64
C ILE A 63 -0.48 5.81 14.79
N GLY A 64 0.70 5.65 14.18
CA GLY A 64 1.52 4.46 14.34
C GLY A 64 1.90 4.17 15.79
N ARG A 65 2.28 5.20 16.55
CA ARG A 65 2.59 5.08 17.97
C ARG A 65 1.37 4.74 18.86
N MET A 66 0.17 5.10 18.43
CA MET A 66 -1.07 4.73 19.16
C MET A 66 -1.38 3.23 19.07
N TYR A 67 -0.87 2.55 18.04
CA TYR A 67 -1.15 1.13 17.78
C TYR A 67 0.16 0.32 17.61
N PRO A 68 1.01 0.22 18.64
CA PRO A 68 2.38 -0.29 18.51
C PRO A 68 2.48 -1.78 18.15
N ASN A 69 1.39 -2.55 18.28
CA ASN A 69 1.37 -4.02 18.11
C ASN A 69 0.57 -4.46 16.88
N CYS A 70 0.56 -3.66 15.81
CA CYS A 70 -0.26 -3.92 14.62
C CYS A 70 0.47 -4.65 13.48
N GLY A 71 1.68 -5.19 13.71
CA GLY A 71 2.37 -5.98 12.69
C GLY A 71 3.43 -5.23 11.89
N TYR A 72 3.84 -4.04 12.30
CA TYR A 72 4.86 -3.25 11.60
C TYR A 72 6.17 -4.00 11.38
N GLY A 73 6.80 -3.75 10.23
CA GLY A 73 8.16 -4.21 9.96
C GLY A 73 9.19 -3.60 10.93
N GLY A 74 10.27 -4.34 11.22
CA GLY A 74 11.27 -3.95 12.23
C GLY A 74 11.86 -2.56 12.03
N HIS A 75 12.29 -2.22 10.82
CA HIS A 75 12.83 -0.87 10.53
C HIS A 75 11.79 0.24 10.74
N PHE A 76 10.51 -0.02 10.48
CA PHE A 76 9.45 0.94 10.75
C PHE A 76 9.24 1.13 12.26
N ILE A 77 9.30 0.05 13.05
CA ILE A 77 9.24 0.11 14.53
C ILE A 77 10.38 0.97 15.06
N ASP A 78 11.61 0.76 14.59
CA ASP A 78 12.77 1.52 15.01
C ASP A 78 12.63 3.01 14.64
N TRP A 79 12.14 3.30 13.44
CA TRP A 79 11.84 4.66 13.01
C TRP A 79 10.73 5.33 13.84
N LEU A 80 9.67 4.59 14.21
CA LEU A 80 8.61 5.11 15.09
C LEU A 80 9.15 5.48 16.49
N LYS A 81 10.13 4.72 16.99
CA LYS A 81 10.75 4.95 18.32
C LYS A 81 11.79 6.07 18.30
N SER A 82 12.39 6.32 17.14
CA SER A 82 13.42 7.34 17.00
C SER A 82 12.81 8.75 16.98
N ASP A 83 13.61 9.76 17.31
CA ASP A 83 13.26 11.18 17.15
C ASP A 83 13.69 11.73 15.78
N SER A 84 14.43 10.92 14.98
CA SER A 84 14.85 11.33 13.64
C SER A 84 13.66 11.41 12.68
N ALA A 85 13.52 12.51 11.97
CA ALA A 85 12.53 12.67 10.90
C ALA A 85 12.98 12.01 9.57
N GLU A 86 14.25 11.60 9.50
CA GLU A 86 14.82 11.05 8.26
C GLU A 86 14.20 9.72 7.87
N PRO A 87 13.92 9.51 6.57
CA PRO A 87 13.49 8.22 6.05
C PRO A 87 14.63 7.20 6.10
N TYR A 88 14.29 5.93 6.17
CA TYR A 88 15.26 4.83 6.26
C TYR A 88 15.44 4.05 4.95
N ASN A 89 15.15 4.69 3.82
CA ASN A 89 15.36 4.17 2.46
C ASN A 89 14.71 2.78 2.21
N SER A 90 13.52 2.56 2.74
CA SER A 90 12.79 1.31 2.54
C SER A 90 12.35 1.13 1.09
N TRP A 91 12.46 -0.09 0.59
CA TRP A 91 11.90 -0.58 -0.67
C TRP A 91 10.76 -1.59 -0.46
N GLY A 92 10.31 -1.70 0.78
CA GLY A 92 9.20 -2.55 1.19
C GLY A 92 7.85 -2.04 0.67
N ASN A 93 6.83 -2.89 0.73
CA ASN A 93 5.49 -2.58 0.25
C ASN A 93 4.68 -1.64 1.18
N GLY A 94 5.24 -1.25 2.33
CA GLY A 94 4.58 -0.40 3.33
C GLY A 94 4.15 0.99 2.83
N SER A 95 4.75 1.53 1.77
CA SER A 95 4.27 2.74 1.11
C SER A 95 3.05 2.49 0.23
N ALA A 96 3.04 1.35 -0.48
CA ALA A 96 1.98 0.97 -1.40
C ALA A 96 0.70 0.51 -0.66
N MET A 97 0.84 -0.25 0.43
CA MET A 97 -0.29 -0.77 1.21
C MET A 97 -1.18 0.35 1.77
N ARG A 98 -0.58 1.48 2.18
CA ARG A 98 -1.27 2.60 2.84
C ARG A 98 -1.77 3.70 1.92
N VAL A 99 -1.49 3.62 0.60
CA VAL A 99 -1.70 4.73 -0.35
C VAL A 99 -3.16 4.93 -0.77
N SER A 100 -4.06 3.99 -0.43
CA SER A 100 -5.47 4.00 -0.85
C SER A 100 -6.20 5.36 -0.68
N PRO A 101 -5.99 6.19 0.38
CA PRO A 101 -6.65 7.48 0.48
C PRO A 101 -6.29 8.46 -0.64
N VAL A 102 -5.07 8.41 -1.17
CA VAL A 102 -4.60 9.26 -2.28
C VAL A 102 -5.48 9.07 -3.53
N ILE A 103 -5.93 7.84 -3.79
CA ILE A 103 -6.82 7.49 -4.91
C ILE A 103 -8.10 8.33 -4.93
N TRP A 104 -8.60 8.71 -3.76
CA TRP A 104 -9.91 9.35 -3.58
C TRP A 104 -9.85 10.84 -3.32
N ALA A 105 -8.68 11.36 -2.98
CA ALA A 105 -8.52 12.74 -2.51
C ALA A 105 -8.22 13.74 -3.63
N TYR A 106 -7.77 13.26 -4.79
CA TYR A 106 -7.32 14.12 -5.88
C TYR A 106 -8.05 13.78 -7.19
N ASP A 107 -8.17 14.76 -8.08
CA ASP A 107 -8.97 14.67 -9.30
C ASP A 107 -8.13 14.56 -10.58
N SER A 108 -6.81 14.66 -10.48
CA SER A 108 -5.89 14.45 -11.59
C SER A 108 -4.86 13.36 -11.28
N LEU A 109 -4.43 12.65 -12.32
CA LEU A 109 -3.38 11.64 -12.22
C LEU A 109 -2.04 12.23 -11.76
N GLU A 110 -1.74 13.45 -12.17
CA GLU A 110 -0.52 14.16 -11.76
C GLU A 110 -0.50 14.41 -10.25
N GLU A 111 -1.60 14.89 -9.68
CA GLU A 111 -1.74 15.10 -8.23
C GLU A 111 -1.66 13.78 -7.45
N VAL A 112 -2.29 12.72 -7.97
CA VAL A 112 -2.23 11.37 -7.39
C VAL A 112 -0.79 10.87 -7.35
N LEU A 113 -0.04 10.98 -8.45
CA LEU A 113 1.36 10.58 -8.53
C LEU A 113 2.25 11.38 -7.56
N ARG A 114 2.03 12.70 -7.49
CA ARG A 114 2.75 13.59 -6.58
C ARG A 114 2.46 13.23 -5.12
N ALA A 115 1.19 13.09 -4.75
CA ALA A 115 0.79 12.79 -3.38
C ALA A 115 1.25 11.39 -2.94
N ALA A 116 1.18 10.38 -3.81
CA ALA A 116 1.70 9.04 -3.56
C ALA A 116 3.21 9.08 -3.28
N LYS A 117 3.98 9.86 -4.07
CA LYS A 117 5.41 10.07 -3.84
C LYS A 117 5.65 10.71 -2.48
N VAL A 118 5.03 11.84 -2.18
CA VAL A 118 5.22 12.58 -0.91
C VAL A 118 4.87 11.70 0.30
N SER A 119 3.77 10.93 0.25
CA SER A 119 3.39 10.01 1.32
C SER A 119 4.38 8.85 1.51
N SER A 120 5.05 8.44 0.43
CA SER A 120 6.05 7.37 0.45
C SER A 120 7.35 7.85 1.08
N GLU A 121 7.83 9.03 0.68
CA GLU A 121 9.16 9.57 1.00
C GLU A 121 9.44 9.73 2.48
N VAL A 122 8.42 9.82 3.34
CA VAL A 122 8.63 9.93 4.81
C VAL A 122 9.30 8.69 5.43
N THR A 123 9.26 7.54 4.75
CA THR A 123 9.86 6.28 5.22
C THR A 123 10.48 5.47 4.08
N HIS A 124 9.83 5.44 2.93
CA HIS A 124 10.13 4.61 1.77
C HIS A 124 10.63 5.48 0.61
N ASN A 125 11.75 6.17 0.81
CA ASN A 125 12.36 7.05 -0.18
C ASN A 125 13.26 6.32 -1.18
N HIS A 126 13.36 4.97 -1.11
CA HIS A 126 13.98 4.16 -2.15
C HIS A 126 13.13 4.24 -3.45
N PRO A 127 13.76 4.27 -4.65
CA PRO A 127 13.02 4.33 -5.92
C PRO A 127 11.91 3.29 -6.05
N ASP A 128 12.13 2.04 -5.63
CA ASP A 128 11.12 0.97 -5.68
C ASP A 128 9.98 1.20 -4.69
N GLY A 129 10.24 1.77 -3.52
CA GLY A 129 9.21 2.14 -2.55
C GLY A 129 8.28 3.23 -3.09
N ILE A 130 8.84 4.27 -3.68
CA ILE A 130 8.09 5.35 -4.33
C ILE A 130 7.29 4.81 -5.52
N LYS A 131 7.97 4.05 -6.39
CA LYS A 131 7.39 3.44 -7.59
C LYS A 131 6.19 2.56 -7.24
N GLY A 132 6.27 1.72 -6.22
CA GLY A 132 5.18 0.86 -5.79
C GLY A 132 3.95 1.66 -5.34
N ALA A 133 4.14 2.70 -4.51
CA ALA A 133 3.06 3.57 -4.07
C ALA A 133 2.39 4.30 -5.25
N GLN A 134 3.18 4.83 -6.19
CA GLN A 134 2.68 5.50 -7.37
C GLN A 134 1.93 4.54 -8.32
N ALA A 135 2.40 3.32 -8.49
CA ALA A 135 1.74 2.32 -9.33
C ALA A 135 0.36 1.94 -8.78
N ILE A 136 0.27 1.65 -7.47
CA ILE A 136 -1.01 1.32 -6.82
C ILE A 136 -1.98 2.50 -6.84
N ALA A 137 -1.50 3.70 -6.52
CA ALA A 137 -2.34 4.90 -6.55
C ALA A 137 -2.87 5.20 -7.95
N SER A 138 -2.02 5.06 -8.99
CA SER A 138 -2.42 5.26 -10.39
C SER A 138 -3.45 4.22 -10.84
N ALA A 139 -3.21 2.95 -10.55
CA ALA A 139 -4.14 1.87 -10.92
C ALA A 139 -5.53 2.11 -10.30
N GLY A 140 -5.56 2.45 -9.01
CA GLY A 140 -6.81 2.75 -8.31
C GLY A 140 -7.50 4.01 -8.84
N PHE A 141 -6.75 5.07 -9.16
CA PHE A 141 -7.30 6.29 -9.75
C PHE A 141 -7.90 6.04 -11.13
N LEU A 142 -7.18 5.36 -12.02
CA LEU A 142 -7.66 5.03 -13.36
C LEU A 142 -8.92 4.16 -13.29
N ALA A 143 -8.98 3.18 -12.37
CA ALA A 143 -10.19 2.40 -12.13
C ALA A 143 -11.36 3.27 -11.63
N ARG A 144 -11.09 4.23 -10.72
CA ARG A 144 -12.11 5.16 -10.21
C ARG A 144 -12.75 6.00 -11.31
N ILE A 145 -11.96 6.43 -12.29
CA ILE A 145 -12.45 7.26 -13.40
C ILE A 145 -12.93 6.43 -14.61
N GLY A 146 -13.01 5.10 -14.48
CA GLY A 146 -13.70 4.23 -15.43
C GLY A 146 -12.84 3.60 -16.52
N TYR A 147 -11.51 3.60 -16.38
CA TYR A 147 -10.63 2.88 -17.33
C TYR A 147 -10.86 1.36 -17.23
N ALA A 148 -10.77 0.69 -18.38
CA ALA A 148 -10.86 -0.77 -18.43
C ALA A 148 -9.58 -1.42 -17.85
N LYS A 149 -9.71 -2.65 -17.35
CA LYS A 149 -8.57 -3.41 -16.78
C LYS A 149 -7.37 -3.49 -17.72
N SER A 150 -7.60 -3.70 -19.02
CA SER A 150 -6.54 -3.77 -20.03
C SER A 150 -5.80 -2.44 -20.19
N GLU A 151 -6.50 -1.31 -20.11
CA GLU A 151 -5.90 0.02 -20.19
C GLU A 151 -5.06 0.31 -18.95
N ILE A 152 -5.56 -0.04 -17.75
CA ILE A 152 -4.84 0.07 -16.50
C ILE A 152 -3.57 -0.79 -16.54
N LYS A 153 -3.69 -2.04 -16.95
CA LYS A 153 -2.56 -2.96 -17.11
C LYS A 153 -1.49 -2.36 -18.02
N ASN A 154 -1.88 -1.90 -19.20
CA ASN A 154 -0.96 -1.29 -20.18
C ASN A 154 -0.28 -0.05 -19.59
N TYR A 155 -1.03 0.81 -18.90
CA TYR A 155 -0.47 1.99 -18.24
C TYR A 155 0.57 1.59 -17.20
N ILE A 156 0.24 0.68 -16.28
CA ILE A 156 1.15 0.26 -15.21
C ILE A 156 2.40 -0.41 -15.76
N SER A 157 2.27 -1.30 -16.75
CA SER A 157 3.42 -1.95 -17.37
C SER A 157 4.33 -0.95 -18.10
N SER A 158 3.76 0.01 -18.85
CA SER A 158 4.55 0.99 -19.62
C SER A 158 5.21 2.04 -18.74
N GLN A 159 4.51 2.54 -17.70
CA GLN A 159 5.02 3.62 -16.86
C GLN A 159 5.95 3.14 -15.75
N PHE A 160 5.68 1.96 -15.20
CA PHE A 160 6.39 1.43 -14.04
C PHE A 160 7.23 0.18 -14.34
N GLY A 161 7.12 -0.40 -15.54
CA GLY A 161 7.90 -1.55 -15.96
C GLY A 161 7.58 -2.83 -15.18
N TYR A 162 6.38 -2.95 -14.61
CA TYR A 162 5.93 -4.21 -14.03
C TYR A 162 5.46 -5.18 -15.11
N ASP A 163 5.92 -6.44 -15.02
CA ASP A 163 5.40 -7.53 -15.87
C ASP A 163 4.07 -8.03 -15.32
N LEU A 164 2.99 -7.63 -15.96
CA LEU A 164 1.62 -8.02 -15.62
C LEU A 164 1.02 -9.02 -16.62
N ASP A 165 1.83 -9.65 -17.46
CA ASP A 165 1.34 -10.61 -18.48
C ASP A 165 1.02 -11.98 -17.89
N ARG A 166 1.57 -12.31 -16.72
CA ARG A 166 1.28 -13.55 -16.02
C ARG A 166 -0.12 -13.54 -15.41
N THR A 167 -0.84 -14.64 -15.55
CA THR A 167 -2.16 -14.81 -14.94
C THR A 167 -2.05 -15.13 -13.43
N LEU A 168 -3.11 -14.83 -12.67
CA LEU A 168 -3.18 -15.21 -11.25
C LEU A 168 -3.10 -16.74 -11.05
N ASP A 169 -3.56 -17.53 -12.00
CA ASP A 169 -3.49 -18.98 -11.89
C ASP A 169 -2.07 -19.52 -12.11
N GLU A 170 -1.21 -18.81 -12.86
CA GLU A 170 0.22 -19.10 -12.98
C GLU A 170 1.00 -18.62 -11.73
N ILE A 171 0.62 -17.49 -11.16
CA ILE A 171 1.32 -16.90 -10.00
C ILE A 171 0.97 -17.64 -8.71
N ARG A 172 -0.31 -17.93 -8.48
CA ARG A 172 -0.82 -18.43 -7.18
C ARG A 172 -0.09 -19.67 -6.65
N PRO A 173 0.23 -20.72 -7.43
CA PRO A 173 0.89 -21.91 -6.91
C PRO A 173 2.29 -21.64 -6.34
N VAL A 174 3.01 -20.70 -6.96
CA VAL A 174 4.43 -20.42 -6.66
C VAL A 174 4.66 -19.18 -5.80
N TYR A 175 3.64 -18.34 -5.62
CA TYR A 175 3.76 -17.13 -4.83
C TYR A 175 3.87 -17.43 -3.34
N GLY A 176 4.86 -16.84 -2.70
CA GLY A 176 5.08 -16.91 -1.25
C GLY A 176 4.83 -15.56 -0.58
N PHE A 177 5.13 -15.48 0.71
CA PHE A 177 5.12 -14.22 1.43
C PHE A 177 6.23 -13.29 0.90
N GLU A 178 5.86 -12.08 0.51
CA GLU A 178 6.75 -11.11 -0.11
C GLU A 178 6.50 -9.72 0.46
N VAL A 179 7.56 -9.07 0.93
CA VAL A 179 7.49 -7.75 1.60
C VAL A 179 7.98 -6.60 0.74
N SER A 180 8.57 -6.89 -0.42
CA SER A 180 9.07 -5.86 -1.33
C SER A 180 7.97 -5.26 -2.20
N CYS A 181 8.11 -3.99 -2.59
CA CYS A 181 7.25 -3.40 -3.60
C CYS A 181 7.27 -4.16 -4.93
N PRO A 182 8.44 -4.52 -5.51
CA PRO A 182 8.45 -5.27 -6.76
C PRO A 182 7.70 -6.59 -6.70
N GLY A 183 7.84 -7.36 -5.61
CA GLY A 183 7.17 -8.64 -5.46
C GLY A 183 5.67 -8.52 -5.18
N SER A 184 5.27 -7.60 -4.31
CA SER A 184 3.86 -7.41 -3.93
C SER A 184 3.02 -6.72 -5.01
N CYS A 185 3.57 -5.72 -5.72
CA CYS A 185 2.84 -4.94 -6.72
C CYS A 185 2.36 -5.78 -7.90
N LEU A 186 3.04 -6.88 -8.23
CA LEU A 186 2.59 -7.82 -9.26
C LEU A 186 1.23 -8.43 -8.96
N LEU A 187 0.86 -8.60 -7.69
CA LEU A 187 -0.46 -9.13 -7.30
C LEU A 187 -1.54 -8.06 -7.30
N TYR A 188 -1.23 -6.86 -6.83
CA TYR A 188 -2.22 -5.77 -6.71
C TYR A 188 -2.68 -5.23 -8.06
N THR A 189 -1.85 -5.33 -9.08
CA THR A 189 -2.11 -4.77 -10.41
C THR A 189 -2.47 -5.83 -11.45
N SER A 190 -2.39 -7.13 -11.10
CA SER A 190 -2.84 -8.22 -11.98
C SER A 190 -4.35 -8.22 -12.12
N PRO A 191 -4.90 -8.40 -13.34
CA PRO A 191 -6.33 -8.35 -13.63
C PRO A 191 -7.13 -9.51 -13.02
#